data_a5ae25e27370cfc27c05b24ff469e352
#
_entry.id   a5ae25e27370cfc27c05b24ff469e352
#
_cell.length_a   1.000
_cell.length_b   1.000
_cell.length_c   1.000
_cell.angle_alpha   90.00
_cell.angle_beta   90.00
_cell.angle_gamma   90.00
#
_symmetry.space_group_name_H-M   'P 1'
#
loop_
_entity.id
_entity.type
_entity.pdbx_description
1 polymer ?
#
loop_
_entity_poly.entity_id
_entity_poly.type
_entity_poly.pdbx_seq_one_letter_code
_entity_poly.pdbx_strand_id
1 'polypeptide(L)'
;MQIEPIAHIHTDFPTKFGVPRQSGLASELTSTIVFAPAYRNPDCLRGIADFSHLWLIWEFDKVAGAGWSPTVLPPKLSGKTRVGVFATRSPFRPNPLGLSCVQLLRTELHTKDGPVLYVAGADLVDGTPIYDIKPYLPYADSHPDAVDGFDGKRDAEPLTVVFPPELEALIPERKRAGLRQALACGPIPGYQHDPTRRYGFNFSGLDVRFRIQDRILTVVEIVPL
;
A
#
# COMPACT_ATOMS: atom_id res chain seq x y z
N MET A 1 -11.87 24.98 1.28
CA MET A 1 -10.40 24.93 1.30
C MET A 1 -9.98 24.14 0.08
N GLN A 2 -9.12 24.69 -0.76
CA GLN A 2 -8.51 23.98 -1.88
C GLN A 2 -7.16 23.43 -1.39
N ILE A 3 -6.87 22.18 -1.69
CA ILE A 3 -5.59 21.52 -1.37
C ILE A 3 -4.94 21.06 -2.66
N GLU A 4 -3.61 21.08 -2.71
CA GLU A 4 -2.81 20.68 -3.86
C GLU A 4 -1.83 19.57 -3.47
N PRO A 5 -1.51 18.63 -4.36
CA PRO A 5 -0.50 17.63 -4.09
C PRO A 5 0.88 18.26 -3.86
N ILE A 6 1.51 17.94 -2.75
CA ILE A 6 2.88 18.37 -2.44
C ILE A 6 3.94 17.42 -3.01
N ALA A 7 3.56 16.16 -3.24
CA ALA A 7 4.46 15.09 -3.70
C ALA A 7 3.67 13.96 -4.38
N HIS A 8 4.39 13.07 -5.04
CA HIS A 8 3.88 11.79 -5.51
C HIS A 8 4.75 10.66 -4.99
N ILE A 9 4.12 9.53 -4.67
CA ILE A 9 4.85 8.32 -4.28
C ILE A 9 5.07 7.43 -5.50
N HIS A 10 6.28 6.86 -5.61
CA HIS A 10 6.62 5.84 -6.60
C HIS A 10 6.78 4.49 -5.91
N THR A 11 6.01 3.51 -6.38
CA THR A 11 5.96 2.15 -5.84
C THR A 11 6.13 1.12 -6.94
N ASP A 12 6.19 -0.15 -6.58
CA ASP A 12 6.27 -1.26 -7.53
C ASP A 12 4.90 -1.70 -8.09
N PHE A 13 3.80 -1.05 -7.67
CA PHE A 13 2.44 -1.41 -8.04
C PHE A 13 1.82 -0.38 -8.97
N PRO A 14 1.78 -0.62 -10.31
CA PRO A 14 1.14 0.32 -11.24
C PRO A 14 -0.39 0.31 -11.15
N THR A 15 -0.97 -0.73 -10.53
CA THR A 15 -2.42 -0.89 -10.32
C THR A 15 -2.73 -1.29 -8.88
N LYS A 16 -4.01 -1.21 -8.50
CA LYS A 16 -4.47 -1.57 -7.14
C LYS A 16 -4.32 -3.06 -6.78
N PHE A 17 -4.15 -3.95 -7.78
CA PHE A 17 -3.99 -5.38 -7.52
C PHE A 17 -2.59 -5.67 -7.01
N GLY A 18 -2.50 -6.47 -5.96
CA GLY A 18 -1.24 -6.80 -5.29
C GLY A 18 -0.80 -5.79 -4.23
N VAL A 19 -1.34 -4.57 -4.23
CA VAL A 19 -1.06 -3.58 -3.18
C VAL A 19 -1.53 -4.12 -1.82
N PRO A 20 -0.68 -4.08 -0.77
CA PRO A 20 -1.09 -4.45 0.58
C PRO A 20 -2.33 -3.68 1.03
N ARG A 21 -3.23 -4.33 1.78
CA ARG A 21 -4.52 -3.73 2.17
C ARG A 21 -4.40 -2.59 3.17
N GLN A 22 -3.30 -2.54 3.92
CA GLN A 22 -2.98 -1.51 4.90
C GLN A 22 -1.46 -1.29 4.92
N SER A 23 -1.04 -0.08 5.29
CA SER A 23 0.37 0.24 5.49
C SER A 23 0.98 -0.62 6.59
N GLY A 24 2.27 -0.88 6.49
CA GLY A 24 3.05 -1.68 7.44
C GLY A 24 2.90 -3.20 7.32
N LEU A 25 1.94 -3.73 6.52
CA LEU A 25 1.78 -5.18 6.35
C LEU A 25 2.91 -5.82 5.52
N ALA A 26 3.55 -5.06 4.67
CA ALA A 26 4.68 -5.50 3.84
C ALA A 26 5.86 -4.52 4.01
N SER A 27 6.53 -4.62 5.14
CA SER A 27 7.61 -3.70 5.55
C SER A 27 8.86 -3.75 4.65
N GLU A 28 9.05 -4.83 3.88
CA GLU A 28 10.15 -4.94 2.92
C GLU A 28 9.88 -4.24 1.57
N LEU A 29 8.65 -3.77 1.35
CA LEU A 29 8.33 -2.95 0.18
C LEU A 29 8.84 -1.53 0.38
N THR A 30 9.78 -1.13 -0.47
CA THR A 30 10.36 0.22 -0.45
C THR A 30 9.75 1.09 -1.54
N SER A 31 9.50 2.35 -1.20
CA SER A 31 8.91 3.35 -2.10
C SER A 31 9.67 4.66 -2.00
N THR A 32 9.47 5.52 -3.00
CA THR A 32 10.13 6.81 -3.10
C THR A 32 9.09 7.92 -3.17
N ILE A 33 9.21 8.95 -2.33
CA ILE A 33 8.35 10.14 -2.38
C ILE A 33 9.14 11.28 -3.01
N VAL A 34 8.64 11.78 -4.16
CA VAL A 34 9.23 12.86 -4.93
C VAL A 34 8.33 14.09 -4.83
N PHE A 35 8.90 15.21 -4.38
CA PHE A 35 8.14 16.45 -4.19
C PHE A 35 7.84 17.14 -5.51
N ALA A 36 6.67 17.77 -5.60
CA ALA A 36 6.33 18.65 -6.71
C ALA A 36 7.28 19.86 -6.75
N PRO A 37 7.56 20.44 -7.92
CA PRO A 37 8.58 21.49 -8.08
C PRO A 37 8.46 22.66 -7.11
N ALA A 38 7.23 23.08 -6.78
CA ALA A 38 6.97 24.18 -5.86
C ALA A 38 7.40 23.88 -4.40
N TYR A 39 7.55 22.59 -4.04
CA TYR A 39 7.82 22.13 -2.67
C TYR A 39 9.20 21.47 -2.52
N ARG A 40 10.12 21.67 -3.49
CA ARG A 40 11.47 21.09 -3.51
C ARG A 40 12.49 21.85 -2.67
N ASN A 41 12.04 22.65 -1.71
CA ASN A 41 12.96 23.32 -0.79
C ASN A 41 13.44 22.33 0.31
N PRO A 42 14.75 22.03 0.42
CA PRO A 42 15.28 21.11 1.43
C PRO A 42 14.96 21.52 2.87
N ASP A 43 14.75 22.82 3.12
CA ASP A 43 14.39 23.31 4.45
C ASP A 43 13.05 22.78 4.97
N CYS A 44 12.14 22.38 4.07
CA CYS A 44 10.88 21.72 4.45
C CYS A 44 11.11 20.36 5.13
N LEU A 45 12.26 19.75 4.91
CA LEU A 45 12.62 18.44 5.47
C LEU A 45 13.60 18.52 6.65
N ARG A 46 13.90 19.73 7.11
CA ARG A 46 14.82 19.90 8.24
C ARG A 46 14.26 19.24 9.50
N GLY A 47 15.02 18.29 10.09
CA GLY A 47 14.61 17.53 11.26
C GLY A 47 13.74 16.29 10.97
N ILE A 48 13.29 16.05 9.73
CA ILE A 48 12.44 14.88 9.42
C ILE A 48 13.17 13.55 9.63
N ALA A 49 14.49 13.54 9.47
CA ALA A 49 15.32 12.33 9.64
C ALA A 49 15.39 11.83 11.10
N ASP A 50 14.97 12.64 12.07
CA ASP A 50 14.92 12.25 13.47
C ASP A 50 13.70 11.37 13.80
N PHE A 51 12.74 11.27 12.87
CA PHE A 51 11.54 10.45 13.01
C PHE A 51 11.66 9.12 12.26
N SER A 52 11.24 8.05 12.90
CA SER A 52 11.25 6.70 12.31
C SER A 52 10.06 6.43 11.40
N HIS A 53 8.92 7.10 11.63
CA HIS A 53 7.68 6.89 10.89
C HIS A 53 7.01 8.22 10.55
N LEU A 54 6.29 8.21 9.43
CA LEU A 54 5.56 9.35 8.90
C LEU A 54 4.11 8.95 8.59
N TRP A 55 3.17 9.86 8.86
CA TRP A 55 1.84 9.83 8.30
C TRP A 55 1.85 10.46 6.91
N LEU A 56 1.28 9.75 5.93
CA LEU A 56 0.99 10.27 4.60
C LEU A 56 -0.52 10.52 4.48
N ILE A 57 -0.91 11.73 4.10
CA ILE A 57 -2.28 12.08 3.72
C ILE A 57 -2.29 12.16 2.20
N TRP A 58 -3.10 11.31 1.56
CA TRP A 58 -3.08 11.09 0.12
C TRP A 58 -4.47 10.92 -0.46
N GLU A 59 -4.63 10.88 -1.78
CA GLU A 59 -5.91 10.71 -2.44
C GLU A 59 -6.03 9.37 -3.15
N PHE A 60 -7.22 8.80 -3.10
CA PHE A 60 -7.62 7.68 -3.95
C PHE A 60 -7.92 8.17 -5.37
N ASP A 61 -6.93 8.71 -6.07
CA ASP A 61 -7.04 9.32 -7.39
C ASP A 61 -7.64 8.40 -8.46
N LYS A 62 -7.42 7.08 -8.36
CA LYS A 62 -7.94 6.07 -9.31
C LYS A 62 -9.47 5.87 -9.23
N VAL A 63 -10.13 6.45 -8.23
CA VAL A 63 -11.60 6.44 -8.08
C VAL A 63 -12.18 7.85 -8.06
N ALA A 64 -11.37 8.86 -8.35
CA ALA A 64 -11.83 10.25 -8.46
C ALA A 64 -12.99 10.34 -9.46
N GLY A 65 -14.10 10.98 -9.04
CA GLY A 65 -15.31 11.09 -9.85
C GLY A 65 -16.26 9.89 -9.86
N ALA A 66 -15.92 8.77 -9.21
CA ALA A 66 -16.81 7.59 -9.10
C ALA A 66 -18.03 7.82 -8.17
N GLY A 67 -18.09 8.97 -7.50
CA GLY A 67 -19.12 9.28 -6.51
C GLY A 67 -18.89 8.57 -5.17
N TRP A 68 -19.75 8.87 -4.20
CA TRP A 68 -19.70 8.27 -2.88
C TRP A 68 -21.03 7.63 -2.50
N SER A 69 -21.02 6.75 -1.52
CA SER A 69 -22.21 6.12 -0.99
C SER A 69 -22.20 6.17 0.55
N PRO A 70 -23.34 6.46 1.22
CA PRO A 70 -23.40 6.48 2.68
C PRO A 70 -23.09 5.11 3.30
N THR A 71 -23.26 4.02 2.52
CA THR A 71 -22.93 2.67 2.96
C THR A 71 -22.13 1.92 1.89
N VAL A 72 -21.25 1.03 2.34
CA VAL A 72 -20.40 0.19 1.49
C VAL A 72 -20.50 -1.28 1.91
N LEU A 73 -19.99 -2.17 1.07
CA LEU A 73 -19.92 -3.63 1.31
C LEU A 73 -18.45 -4.02 1.54
N PRO A 74 -17.97 -4.07 2.79
CA PRO A 74 -16.59 -4.48 3.05
C PRO A 74 -16.35 -5.93 2.62
N PRO A 75 -15.23 -6.25 1.94
CA PRO A 75 -14.89 -7.62 1.56
C PRO A 75 -14.81 -8.58 2.75
N LYS A 76 -14.36 -8.12 3.92
CA LYS A 76 -14.26 -8.90 5.15
C LYS A 76 -15.62 -9.38 5.70
N LEU A 77 -16.69 -8.67 5.40
CA LEU A 77 -18.06 -9.08 5.73
C LEU A 77 -18.71 -9.91 4.60
N SER A 78 -17.88 -10.62 3.82
CA SER A 78 -18.28 -11.48 2.69
C SER A 78 -19.08 -10.73 1.62
N GLY A 79 -19.00 -9.39 1.59
CA GLY A 79 -19.78 -8.55 0.67
C GLY A 79 -21.31 -8.62 0.87
N LYS A 80 -21.80 -9.14 2.01
CA LYS A 80 -23.24 -9.32 2.28
C LYS A 80 -23.80 -8.27 3.22
N THR A 81 -22.99 -7.75 4.13
CA THR A 81 -23.43 -6.77 5.13
C THR A 81 -22.95 -5.37 4.75
N ARG A 82 -23.89 -4.44 4.59
CA ARG A 82 -23.58 -3.02 4.39
C ARG A 82 -23.26 -2.35 5.71
N VAL A 83 -22.23 -1.51 5.71
CA VAL A 83 -21.86 -0.68 6.87
C VAL A 83 -21.68 0.77 6.43
N GLY A 84 -21.79 1.70 7.37
CA GLY A 84 -21.55 3.12 7.10
C GLY A 84 -20.16 3.38 6.54
N VAL A 85 -20.04 4.25 5.54
CA VAL A 85 -18.75 4.54 4.89
C VAL A 85 -17.69 5.05 5.87
N PHE A 86 -18.11 5.80 6.90
CA PHE A 86 -17.20 6.33 7.93
C PHE A 86 -16.72 5.27 8.95
N ALA A 87 -17.39 4.11 8.98
CA ALA A 87 -16.89 2.94 9.72
C ALA A 87 -15.89 2.11 8.89
N THR A 88 -15.44 2.58 7.74
CA THR A 88 -14.53 1.86 6.84
C THR A 88 -13.42 2.78 6.33
N ARG A 89 -12.40 2.18 5.70
CA ARG A 89 -11.36 2.88 4.92
C ARG A 89 -11.64 2.79 3.42
N SER A 90 -12.91 2.68 3.02
CA SER A 90 -13.32 2.63 1.61
C SER A 90 -12.94 3.91 0.88
N PRO A 91 -12.47 3.82 -0.38
CA PRO A 91 -12.20 4.99 -1.22
C PRO A 91 -13.47 5.74 -1.65
N PHE A 92 -14.65 5.08 -1.64
CA PHE A 92 -15.94 5.65 -2.06
C PHE A 92 -16.57 6.50 -0.97
N ARG A 93 -15.88 7.56 -0.58
CA ARG A 93 -16.22 8.49 0.51
C ARG A 93 -16.30 9.93 0.01
N PRO A 94 -16.97 10.85 0.73
CA PRO A 94 -17.15 12.24 0.25
C PRO A 94 -15.86 12.94 -0.13
N ASN A 95 -14.81 12.77 0.69
CA ASN A 95 -13.45 13.20 0.39
C ASN A 95 -12.60 11.92 0.30
N PRO A 96 -12.17 11.49 -0.89
CA PRO A 96 -11.46 10.22 -1.09
C PRO A 96 -10.00 10.30 -0.61
N LEU A 97 -9.80 10.73 0.63
CA LEU A 97 -8.49 10.82 1.27
C LEU A 97 -8.14 9.51 1.98
N GLY A 98 -6.90 9.11 1.82
CA GLY A 98 -6.26 8.01 2.53
C GLY A 98 -5.30 8.52 3.61
N LEU A 99 -5.01 7.67 4.57
CA LEU A 99 -4.04 7.90 5.64
C LEU A 99 -3.21 6.64 5.82
N SER A 100 -1.89 6.74 5.65
CA SER A 100 -0.97 5.62 5.77
C SER A 100 0.21 5.99 6.66
N CYS A 101 0.54 5.12 7.60
CA CYS A 101 1.77 5.23 8.39
C CYS A 101 2.87 4.42 7.68
N VAL A 102 3.96 5.07 7.32
CA VAL A 102 5.10 4.45 6.64
C VAL A 102 6.37 4.63 7.46
N GLN A 103 7.30 3.66 7.36
CA GLN A 103 8.62 3.81 7.96
C GLN A 103 9.49 4.71 7.08
N LEU A 104 10.14 5.72 7.66
CA LEU A 104 11.16 6.51 7.00
C LEU A 104 12.48 5.74 7.02
N LEU A 105 13.01 5.40 5.85
CA LEU A 105 14.28 4.70 5.70
C LEU A 105 15.46 5.67 5.64
N ARG A 106 15.33 6.69 4.81
CA ARG A 106 16.36 7.72 4.60
C ARG A 106 15.80 8.92 3.84
N THR A 107 16.54 10.01 3.88
CA THR A 107 16.29 11.23 3.10
C THR A 107 17.49 11.52 2.20
N GLU A 108 17.24 11.99 0.98
CA GLU A 108 18.25 12.56 0.09
C GLU A 108 17.81 13.98 -0.28
N LEU A 109 18.56 14.97 0.18
CA LEU A 109 18.17 16.38 0.02
C LEU A 109 18.55 16.96 -1.33
N HIS A 110 19.54 16.38 -2.02
CA HIS A 110 20.12 16.91 -3.25
C HIS A 110 20.14 15.84 -4.35
N THR A 111 18.99 15.60 -4.97
CA THR A 111 18.89 14.75 -6.17
C THR A 111 18.53 15.61 -7.38
N LYS A 112 18.55 15.01 -8.59
CA LYS A 112 18.05 15.67 -9.81
C LYS A 112 16.58 16.10 -9.71
N ASP A 113 15.80 15.43 -8.87
CA ASP A 113 14.36 15.67 -8.65
C ASP A 113 14.10 16.53 -7.40
N GLY A 114 15.15 17.15 -6.84
CA GLY A 114 15.10 17.84 -5.56
C GLY A 114 15.20 16.87 -4.38
N PRO A 115 14.70 17.25 -3.18
CA PRO A 115 14.70 16.35 -2.03
C PRO A 115 13.75 15.17 -2.24
N VAL A 116 14.15 14.00 -1.73
CA VAL A 116 13.43 12.73 -1.88
C VAL A 116 13.40 12.00 -0.53
N LEU A 117 12.26 11.40 -0.20
CA LEU A 117 12.13 10.49 0.93
C LEU A 117 12.06 9.04 0.44
N TYR A 118 12.79 8.16 1.09
CA TYR A 118 12.67 6.70 0.90
C TYR A 118 11.94 6.12 2.08
N VAL A 119 10.85 5.42 1.81
CA VAL A 119 9.95 4.88 2.84
C VAL A 119 9.70 3.39 2.62
N ALA A 120 9.29 2.70 3.68
CA ALA A 120 8.90 1.30 3.62
C ALA A 120 7.47 1.09 4.12
N GLY A 121 6.83 0.00 3.65
CA GLY A 121 5.51 -0.41 4.09
C GLY A 121 4.35 0.41 3.55
N ALA A 122 4.52 1.13 2.44
CA ALA A 122 3.43 1.86 1.80
C ALA A 122 2.40 0.90 1.18
N ASP A 123 1.12 1.29 1.26
CA ASP A 123 -0.04 0.61 0.69
C ASP A 123 -0.68 1.44 -0.45
N LEU A 124 0.16 2.06 -1.27
CA LEU A 124 -0.23 2.99 -2.32
C LEU A 124 0.14 2.48 -3.71
N VAL A 125 -0.67 2.85 -4.70
CA VAL A 125 -0.38 2.64 -6.13
C VAL A 125 0.69 3.63 -6.60
N ASP A 126 1.48 3.25 -7.58
CA ASP A 126 2.47 4.15 -8.20
C ASP A 126 1.82 5.44 -8.72
N GLY A 127 2.48 6.57 -8.49
CA GLY A 127 2.03 7.88 -8.88
C GLY A 127 0.92 8.47 -8.00
N THR A 128 0.54 7.84 -6.87
CA THR A 128 -0.49 8.39 -5.97
C THR A 128 -0.06 9.75 -5.42
N PRO A 129 -0.94 10.79 -5.51
CA PRO A 129 -0.65 12.13 -5.00
C PRO A 129 -0.71 12.16 -3.47
N ILE A 130 0.28 12.83 -2.87
CA ILE A 130 0.38 13.10 -1.43
C ILE A 130 0.10 14.57 -1.19
N TYR A 131 -0.81 14.86 -0.25
CA TYR A 131 -1.24 16.21 0.09
C TYR A 131 -0.59 16.75 1.35
N ASP A 132 -0.18 15.86 2.27
CA ASP A 132 0.53 16.28 3.49
C ASP A 132 1.37 15.12 4.06
N ILE A 133 2.43 15.47 4.76
CA ILE A 133 3.31 14.55 5.48
C ILE A 133 3.46 15.06 6.89
N LYS A 134 3.22 14.20 7.88
CA LYS A 134 3.40 14.53 9.30
C LYS A 134 4.26 13.46 10.00
N PRO A 135 5.06 13.84 10.98
CA PRO A 135 5.75 12.86 11.81
C PRO A 135 4.75 12.03 12.63
N TYR A 136 5.03 10.71 12.76
CA TYR A 136 4.33 9.86 13.71
C TYR A 136 4.91 10.09 15.11
N LEU A 137 4.04 10.38 16.07
CA LEU A 137 4.39 10.66 17.46
C LEU A 137 3.88 9.52 18.36
N PRO A 138 4.74 8.57 18.81
CA PRO A 138 4.28 7.40 19.56
C PRO A 138 3.44 7.72 20.80
N TYR A 139 3.75 8.81 21.50
CA TYR A 139 3.01 9.20 22.69
C TYR A 139 1.58 9.70 22.42
N ALA A 140 1.32 10.17 21.18
CA ALA A 140 0.04 10.74 20.76
C ALA A 140 -0.75 9.81 19.84
N ASP A 141 -0.05 9.08 18.96
CA ASP A 141 -0.67 8.31 17.88
C ASP A 141 -0.88 6.81 18.23
N SER A 142 -0.15 6.30 19.25
CA SER A 142 -0.25 4.89 19.62
C SER A 142 -1.35 4.66 20.66
N HIS A 143 -2.31 3.80 20.32
CA HIS A 143 -3.41 3.37 21.20
C HIS A 143 -3.45 1.84 21.26
N PRO A 144 -2.61 1.18 22.10
CA PRO A 144 -2.51 -0.29 22.16
C PRO A 144 -3.82 -0.99 22.54
N ASP A 145 -4.71 -0.31 23.25
CA ASP A 145 -6.02 -0.78 23.75
C ASP A 145 -7.18 -0.42 22.82
N ALA A 146 -6.90 0.14 21.63
CA ALA A 146 -7.95 0.44 20.66
C ALA A 146 -8.67 -0.84 20.19
N VAL A 147 -9.99 -0.73 19.95
CA VAL A 147 -10.82 -1.84 19.49
C VAL A 147 -11.09 -1.73 18.00
N ASP A 148 -10.83 -2.80 17.26
CA ASP A 148 -10.89 -2.87 15.80
C ASP A 148 -12.32 -2.94 15.20
N GLY A 149 -13.37 -3.05 16.00
CA GLY A 149 -14.73 -3.22 15.52
C GLY A 149 -14.91 -4.51 14.68
N PHE A 150 -15.62 -4.42 13.54
CA PHE A 150 -15.81 -5.58 12.65
C PHE A 150 -14.51 -6.00 11.92
N ASP A 151 -13.50 -5.15 11.90
CA ASP A 151 -12.21 -5.40 11.23
C ASP A 151 -11.24 -6.17 12.13
N GLY A 152 -11.53 -6.27 13.44
CA GLY A 152 -10.68 -6.89 14.45
C GLY A 152 -10.49 -8.40 14.34
N LYS A 153 -11.29 -9.06 13.53
CA LYS A 153 -10.93 -10.39 13.04
C LYS A 153 -9.86 -10.19 11.97
N ARG A 154 -8.60 -10.06 12.39
CA ARG A 154 -7.48 -10.18 11.46
C ARG A 154 -7.78 -11.39 10.59
N ASP A 155 -7.90 -11.17 9.28
CA ASP A 155 -7.92 -12.27 8.34
C ASP A 155 -6.74 -13.16 8.71
N ALA A 156 -7.04 -14.43 8.76
CA ALA A 156 -6.15 -15.53 8.96
C ALA A 156 -4.67 -15.18 8.74
N GLU A 157 -3.81 -15.91 9.42
CA GLU A 157 -2.35 -15.90 9.25
C GLU A 157 -1.94 -15.63 7.80
N PRO A 158 -0.78 -15.03 7.54
CA PRO A 158 -0.29 -14.82 6.18
C PRO A 158 -0.34 -16.11 5.35
N LEU A 159 -0.55 -16.00 4.04
CA LEU A 159 -0.48 -17.16 3.14
C LEU A 159 0.95 -17.71 3.14
N THR A 160 1.08 -19.03 3.07
CA THR A 160 2.36 -19.66 2.76
C THR A 160 2.69 -19.42 1.30
N VAL A 161 3.80 -18.75 1.01
CA VAL A 161 4.22 -18.45 -0.37
C VAL A 161 5.25 -19.46 -0.83
N VAL A 162 4.87 -20.26 -1.84
CA VAL A 162 5.78 -21.12 -2.59
C VAL A 162 6.23 -20.37 -3.84
N PHE A 163 7.52 -20.11 -3.90
CA PHE A 163 8.15 -19.36 -4.98
C PHE A 163 9.25 -20.23 -5.57
N PRO A 164 9.03 -20.88 -6.74
CA PRO A 164 10.04 -21.68 -7.41
C PRO A 164 11.33 -20.87 -7.63
N PRO A 165 12.51 -21.41 -7.30
CA PRO A 165 13.78 -20.65 -7.36
C PRO A 165 14.07 -20.05 -8.73
N GLU A 166 13.72 -20.75 -9.80
CA GLU A 166 13.89 -20.31 -11.19
C GLU A 166 13.02 -19.08 -11.53
N LEU A 167 11.81 -19.00 -10.97
CA LEU A 167 10.93 -17.84 -11.13
C LEU A 167 11.38 -16.69 -10.22
N GLU A 168 11.79 -16.99 -9.01
CA GLU A 168 12.28 -15.98 -8.08
C GLU A 168 13.56 -15.29 -8.61
N ALA A 169 14.40 -16.02 -9.32
CA ALA A 169 15.62 -15.48 -9.95
C ALA A 169 15.32 -14.36 -10.97
N LEU A 170 14.12 -14.34 -11.58
CA LEU A 170 13.66 -13.29 -12.50
C LEU A 170 13.36 -11.96 -11.79
N ILE A 171 13.15 -11.99 -10.46
CA ILE A 171 12.91 -10.80 -9.67
C ILE A 171 14.24 -10.19 -9.22
N PRO A 172 14.44 -8.86 -9.37
CA PRO A 172 15.60 -8.19 -8.80
C PRO A 172 15.73 -8.50 -7.30
N GLU A 173 16.92 -8.90 -6.87
CA GLU A 173 17.19 -9.40 -5.51
C GLU A 173 16.61 -8.51 -4.41
N ARG A 174 16.83 -7.20 -4.53
CA ARG A 174 16.31 -6.17 -3.60
C ARG A 174 14.79 -6.11 -3.47
N LYS A 175 14.03 -6.74 -4.39
CA LYS A 175 12.56 -6.70 -4.44
C LYS A 175 11.92 -8.03 -4.05
N ARG A 176 12.70 -9.11 -3.91
CA ARG A 176 12.17 -10.46 -3.62
C ARG A 176 11.46 -10.53 -2.28
N ALA A 177 12.06 -9.98 -1.22
CA ALA A 177 11.46 -9.97 0.12
C ALA A 177 10.13 -9.21 0.13
N GLY A 178 10.08 -8.00 -0.45
CA GLY A 178 8.86 -7.20 -0.56
C GLY A 178 7.76 -7.90 -1.36
N LEU A 179 8.10 -8.51 -2.50
CA LEU A 179 7.12 -9.27 -3.28
C LEU A 179 6.59 -10.48 -2.50
N ARG A 180 7.44 -11.22 -1.81
CA ARG A 180 7.00 -12.34 -0.95
C ARG A 180 6.03 -11.88 0.14
N GLN A 181 6.29 -10.77 0.80
CA GLN A 181 5.37 -10.21 1.81
C GLN A 181 4.04 -9.76 1.17
N ALA A 182 4.07 -9.09 0.02
CA ALA A 182 2.85 -8.69 -0.69
C ALA A 182 1.99 -9.90 -1.06
N LEU A 183 2.60 -10.98 -1.57
CA LEU A 183 1.92 -12.24 -1.88
C LEU A 183 1.34 -12.89 -0.61
N ALA A 184 2.09 -12.89 0.49
CA ALA A 184 1.66 -13.45 1.78
C ALA A 184 0.46 -12.69 2.38
N CYS A 185 0.32 -11.38 2.10
CA CYS A 185 -0.83 -10.57 2.51
C CYS A 185 -2.15 -10.95 1.82
N GLY A 186 -2.14 -11.85 0.85
CA GLY A 186 -3.33 -12.30 0.12
C GLY A 186 -3.85 -11.25 -0.87
N PRO A 187 -3.28 -11.18 -2.08
CA PRO A 187 -3.58 -10.12 -3.06
C PRO A 187 -4.97 -10.23 -3.71
N ILE A 188 -5.75 -11.25 -3.36
CA ILE A 188 -7.10 -11.45 -3.89
C ILE A 188 -8.16 -11.20 -2.82
N PRO A 189 -9.41 -10.82 -3.21
CA PRO A 189 -10.53 -10.74 -2.27
C PRO A 189 -10.82 -12.08 -1.61
N GLY A 190 -11.04 -12.08 -0.28
CA GLY A 190 -11.22 -13.28 0.54
C GLY A 190 -12.45 -14.14 0.21
N TYR A 191 -13.36 -13.67 -0.67
CA TYR A 191 -14.51 -14.43 -1.16
C TYR A 191 -14.22 -15.22 -2.47
N GLN A 192 -13.04 -15.08 -3.03
CA GLN A 192 -12.62 -15.82 -4.22
C GLN A 192 -11.85 -17.08 -3.80
N HIS A 193 -12.48 -18.24 -3.96
CA HIS A 193 -11.93 -19.56 -3.56
C HIS A 193 -11.91 -20.55 -4.72
N ASP A 194 -11.43 -20.14 -5.89
CA ASP A 194 -11.28 -21.05 -7.00
C ASP A 194 -9.81 -21.53 -7.09
N PRO A 195 -9.51 -22.80 -6.69
CA PRO A 195 -8.14 -23.32 -6.67
C PRO A 195 -7.56 -23.53 -8.07
N THR A 196 -8.41 -23.58 -9.10
CA THR A 196 -7.98 -23.78 -10.49
C THR A 196 -7.64 -22.47 -11.18
N ARG A 197 -8.14 -21.35 -10.65
CA ARG A 197 -7.98 -20.03 -11.24
C ARG A 197 -6.55 -19.54 -11.12
N ARG A 198 -6.02 -19.02 -12.23
CA ARG A 198 -4.81 -18.21 -12.21
C ARG A 198 -5.16 -16.76 -11.91
N TYR A 199 -4.46 -16.19 -10.96
CA TYR A 199 -4.49 -14.77 -10.62
C TYR A 199 -3.19 -14.13 -11.05
N GLY A 200 -3.18 -12.82 -11.23
CA GLY A 200 -1.97 -12.10 -11.54
C GLY A 200 -2.09 -10.62 -11.18
N PHE A 201 -0.94 -10.00 -10.98
CA PHE A 201 -0.82 -8.55 -10.84
C PHE A 201 0.54 -8.08 -11.34
N ASN A 202 0.60 -6.80 -11.69
CA ASN A 202 1.82 -6.17 -12.16
C ASN A 202 2.65 -5.67 -10.99
N PHE A 203 3.93 -6.05 -10.96
CA PHE A 203 4.90 -5.67 -9.96
C PHE A 203 6.23 -5.33 -10.61
N SER A 204 6.68 -4.08 -10.46
CA SER A 204 8.00 -3.65 -10.94
C SER A 204 8.30 -3.99 -12.41
N GLY A 205 7.32 -3.82 -13.32
CA GLY A 205 7.46 -4.13 -14.75
C GLY A 205 7.33 -5.61 -15.10
N LEU A 206 6.85 -6.43 -14.17
CA LEU A 206 6.62 -7.85 -14.35
C LEU A 206 5.15 -8.20 -14.09
N ASP A 207 4.57 -9.12 -14.86
CA ASP A 207 3.28 -9.75 -14.58
C ASP A 207 3.55 -11.02 -13.74
N VAL A 208 3.18 -10.98 -12.47
CA VAL A 208 3.37 -12.07 -11.49
C VAL A 208 2.09 -12.87 -11.41
N ARG A 209 2.12 -14.14 -11.87
CA ARG A 209 0.96 -15.03 -11.89
C ARG A 209 1.08 -16.14 -10.86
N PHE A 210 -0.04 -16.44 -10.18
CA PHE A 210 -0.06 -17.39 -9.08
C PHE A 210 -1.40 -18.11 -8.98
N ARG A 211 -1.42 -19.18 -8.17
CA ARG A 211 -2.63 -19.89 -7.73
C ARG A 211 -2.67 -19.92 -6.21
N ILE A 212 -3.87 -20.05 -5.65
CA ILE A 212 -4.04 -20.19 -4.21
C ILE A 212 -4.89 -21.44 -3.96
N GLN A 213 -4.35 -22.36 -3.15
CA GLN A 213 -5.05 -23.55 -2.69
C GLN A 213 -4.66 -23.82 -1.23
N ASP A 214 -5.64 -24.11 -0.38
CA ASP A 214 -5.42 -24.47 1.04
C ASP A 214 -4.44 -23.56 1.78
N ARG A 215 -4.59 -22.21 1.58
CA ARG A 215 -3.74 -21.14 2.12
C ARG A 215 -2.28 -21.15 1.62
N ILE A 216 -1.99 -21.94 0.61
CA ILE A 216 -0.70 -21.93 -0.09
C ILE A 216 -0.86 -21.13 -1.38
N LEU A 217 -0.09 -20.06 -1.52
CA LEU A 217 0.04 -19.30 -2.75
C LEU A 217 1.28 -19.79 -3.49
N THR A 218 1.09 -20.36 -4.67
CA THR A 218 2.19 -20.83 -5.53
C THR A 218 2.34 -19.89 -6.72
N VAL A 219 3.50 -19.27 -6.89
CA VAL A 219 3.85 -18.51 -8.09
C VAL A 219 4.08 -19.50 -9.22
N VAL A 220 3.39 -19.32 -10.35
CA VAL A 220 3.40 -20.26 -11.47
C VAL A 220 4.05 -19.67 -12.72
N GLU A 221 4.11 -18.36 -12.83
CA GLU A 221 4.66 -17.71 -14.02
C GLU A 221 5.05 -16.26 -13.70
N ILE A 222 6.13 -15.78 -14.31
CA ILE A 222 6.55 -14.38 -14.32
C ILE A 222 6.90 -13.99 -15.74
N VAL A 223 6.27 -12.92 -16.23
CA VAL A 223 6.45 -12.42 -17.59
C VAL A 223 6.82 -10.93 -17.55
N PRO A 224 7.83 -10.46 -18.27
CA PRO A 224 8.05 -9.03 -18.50
C PRO A 224 6.83 -8.38 -19.15
N LEU A 225 6.53 -7.12 -18.77
CA LEU A 225 5.45 -6.30 -19.34
C LEU A 225 5.90 -5.53 -20.56
#